data_2f0a3cffb08ca3933ad54d2ccf565880
#
_entry.id   2f0a3cffb08ca3933ad54d2ccf565880
#
_cell.length_a   1.000
_cell.length_b   1.000
_cell.length_c   1.000
_cell.angle_alpha   90.00
_cell.angle_beta   90.00
_cell.angle_gamma   90.00
#
_symmetry.space_group_name_H-M   'P 1'
#
loop_
_entity.id
_entity.type
_entity.pdbx_description
1 polymer ?
#
loop_
_entity_poly.entity_id
_entity_poly.type
_entity_poly.pdbx_seq_one_letter_code
_entity_poly.pdbx_strand_id
1 'polypeptide(L)'
;MKIADARAVITGGASGLGLAVARHLTTAGGRVTLLDVQEGPGQAAAASLGGNAAFAKCDVTSEEEVNAAMEAARAGMGSINFLVNCAGVIGAGRVLGKNGPMAGDFFTRVVHINLIGTFLCDKAAAAIMQHNTSGPDGERGVIVHTSSVAAYEGQIGQAAYAATKAGVAGMTLPIARELAMFGIRVCSIAPGIFGTPMLSAMPPEIQDSLGKQVPFPARLGRPEEFAAVVQTIFEVAYLNGECIRLDGAIRMQPK
;
A
#
# COMPACT_ATOMS: atom_id res chain seq x y z
N MET A 1 0.36 14.30 -13.44
CA MET A 1 0.71 13.20 -14.40
C MET A 1 -0.56 12.55 -14.92
N LYS A 2 -0.53 11.79 -16.04
CA LYS A 2 -1.66 10.99 -16.54
C LYS A 2 -1.44 9.53 -16.20
N ILE A 3 -2.49 8.81 -15.85
CA ILE A 3 -2.39 7.41 -15.40
C ILE A 3 -1.75 6.47 -16.46
N ALA A 4 -1.98 6.75 -17.75
CA ALA A 4 -1.35 6.00 -18.84
C ALA A 4 0.19 6.12 -18.88
N ASP A 5 0.74 7.16 -18.27
CA ASP A 5 2.19 7.38 -18.18
C ASP A 5 2.80 6.76 -16.90
N ALA A 6 1.97 6.09 -16.08
CA ALA A 6 2.43 5.47 -14.83
C ALA A 6 3.44 4.36 -15.11
N ARG A 7 4.57 4.41 -14.41
CA ARG A 7 5.59 3.38 -14.30
C ARG A 7 5.70 3.03 -12.83
N ALA A 8 4.81 2.12 -12.40
CA ALA A 8 4.53 1.89 -11.00
C ALA A 8 5.27 0.68 -10.46
N VAL A 9 5.81 0.82 -9.26
CA VAL A 9 6.19 -0.31 -8.41
C VAL A 9 5.10 -0.47 -7.35
N ILE A 10 4.61 -1.70 -7.17
CA ILE A 10 3.52 -2.01 -6.23
C ILE A 10 3.98 -3.12 -5.30
N THR A 11 4.20 -2.80 -4.02
CA THR A 11 4.53 -3.82 -3.02
C THR A 11 3.27 -4.54 -2.54
N GLY A 12 3.39 -5.82 -2.17
CA GLY A 12 2.21 -6.65 -1.89
C GLY A 12 1.34 -6.85 -3.13
N GLY A 13 1.95 -6.84 -4.32
CA GLY A 13 1.28 -6.82 -5.61
C GLY A 13 0.67 -8.15 -6.05
N ALA A 14 0.97 -9.26 -5.37
CA ALA A 14 0.47 -10.59 -5.75
C ALA A 14 -1.03 -10.78 -5.45
N SER A 15 -1.64 -9.94 -4.60
CA SER A 15 -3.02 -10.13 -4.18
C SER A 15 -3.70 -8.84 -3.68
N GLY A 16 -4.97 -8.92 -3.33
CA GLY A 16 -5.71 -7.90 -2.58
C GLY A 16 -5.70 -6.51 -3.22
N LEU A 17 -5.42 -5.50 -2.40
CA LEU A 17 -5.43 -4.09 -2.84
C LEU A 17 -4.32 -3.81 -3.85
N GLY A 18 -3.11 -4.38 -3.63
CA GLY A 18 -1.98 -4.19 -4.55
C GLY A 18 -2.28 -4.73 -5.95
N LEU A 19 -2.84 -5.93 -6.06
CA LEU A 19 -3.23 -6.51 -7.35
C LEU A 19 -4.37 -5.71 -8.03
N ALA A 20 -5.32 -5.19 -7.25
CA ALA A 20 -6.39 -4.35 -7.80
C ALA A 20 -5.83 -3.04 -8.39
N VAL A 21 -4.87 -2.40 -7.68
CA VAL A 21 -4.16 -1.24 -8.21
C VAL A 21 -3.41 -1.59 -9.49
N ALA A 22 -2.66 -2.69 -9.50
CA ALA A 22 -1.93 -3.14 -10.68
C ALA A 22 -2.84 -3.34 -11.90
N ARG A 23 -3.97 -4.01 -11.69
CA ARG A 23 -4.99 -4.22 -12.75
C ARG A 23 -5.55 -2.90 -13.25
N HIS A 24 -5.88 -2.00 -12.35
CA HIS A 24 -6.41 -0.68 -12.70
C HIS A 24 -5.42 0.11 -13.56
N LEU A 25 -4.15 0.17 -13.14
CA LEU A 25 -3.10 0.90 -13.86
C LEU A 25 -2.81 0.29 -15.24
N THR A 26 -2.68 -1.03 -15.33
CA THR A 26 -2.41 -1.70 -16.63
C THR A 26 -3.57 -1.56 -17.61
N THR A 27 -4.82 -1.62 -17.12
CA THR A 27 -6.01 -1.39 -17.95
C THR A 27 -6.04 0.04 -18.52
N ALA A 28 -5.52 1.02 -17.76
CA ALA A 28 -5.40 2.41 -18.19
C ALA A 28 -4.15 2.69 -19.07
N GLY A 29 -3.36 1.67 -19.41
CA GLY A 29 -2.17 1.79 -20.25
C GLY A 29 -0.84 1.98 -19.50
N GLY A 30 -0.88 2.08 -18.17
CA GLY A 30 0.30 2.15 -17.33
C GLY A 30 1.11 0.84 -17.32
N ARG A 31 2.37 0.92 -16.90
CA ARG A 31 3.28 -0.22 -16.70
C ARG A 31 3.51 -0.44 -15.21
N VAL A 32 3.55 -1.70 -14.79
CA VAL A 32 3.70 -2.05 -13.37
C VAL A 32 4.77 -3.11 -13.16
N THR A 33 5.48 -3.02 -12.04
CA THR A 33 6.27 -4.12 -11.48
C THR A 33 5.70 -4.46 -10.11
N LEU A 34 5.25 -5.70 -9.95
CA LEU A 34 4.74 -6.23 -8.69
C LEU A 34 5.90 -6.72 -7.83
N LEU A 35 5.96 -6.29 -6.58
CA LEU A 35 6.88 -6.82 -5.58
C LEU A 35 6.11 -7.61 -4.53
N ASP A 36 6.49 -8.85 -4.30
CA ASP A 36 5.90 -9.71 -3.27
C ASP A 36 6.87 -10.82 -2.87
N VAL A 37 6.73 -11.33 -1.65
CA VAL A 37 7.51 -12.50 -1.18
C VAL A 37 7.00 -13.80 -1.79
N GLN A 38 5.76 -13.83 -2.25
CA GLN A 38 5.08 -15.00 -2.80
C GLN A 38 5.36 -15.15 -4.31
N GLU A 39 6.40 -15.86 -4.67
CA GLU A 39 6.89 -15.97 -6.04
C GLU A 39 5.83 -16.52 -7.02
N GLY A 40 5.26 -17.69 -6.73
CA GLY A 40 4.25 -18.32 -7.61
C GLY A 40 3.01 -17.44 -7.83
N PRO A 41 2.33 -16.98 -6.76
CA PRO A 41 1.21 -16.04 -6.88
C PRO A 41 1.58 -14.75 -7.59
N GLY A 42 2.77 -14.19 -7.35
CA GLY A 42 3.23 -12.95 -7.99
C GLY A 42 3.45 -13.11 -9.49
N GLN A 43 4.09 -14.19 -9.93
CA GLN A 43 4.27 -14.52 -11.35
C GLN A 43 2.91 -14.73 -12.05
N ALA A 44 1.99 -15.45 -11.42
CA ALA A 44 0.65 -15.67 -11.94
C ALA A 44 -0.14 -14.35 -12.05
N ALA A 45 -0.02 -13.48 -11.04
CA ALA A 45 -0.64 -12.15 -11.05
C ALA A 45 -0.11 -11.30 -12.23
N ALA A 46 1.21 -11.20 -12.39
CA ALA A 46 1.81 -10.45 -13.50
C ALA A 46 1.38 -11.01 -14.86
N ALA A 47 1.41 -12.32 -15.04
CA ALA A 47 0.97 -12.97 -16.28
C ALA A 47 -0.51 -12.64 -16.60
N SER A 48 -1.37 -12.58 -15.59
CA SER A 48 -2.81 -12.24 -15.76
C SER A 48 -3.05 -10.80 -16.20
N LEU A 49 -2.09 -9.91 -16.00
CA LEU A 49 -2.15 -8.48 -16.36
C LEU A 49 -1.57 -8.17 -17.75
N GLY A 50 -0.91 -9.14 -18.37
CA GLY A 50 -0.37 -9.00 -19.72
C GLY A 50 0.98 -8.29 -19.79
N GLY A 51 1.40 -7.88 -20.99
CA GLY A 51 2.74 -7.38 -21.29
C GLY A 51 3.16 -6.08 -20.59
N ASN A 52 2.23 -5.39 -19.95
CA ASN A 52 2.52 -4.18 -19.18
C ASN A 52 2.84 -4.46 -17.70
N ALA A 53 2.89 -5.72 -17.29
CA ALA A 53 3.18 -6.12 -15.91
C ALA A 53 4.39 -7.04 -15.83
N ALA A 54 5.23 -6.81 -14.83
CA ALA A 54 6.33 -7.68 -14.44
C ALA A 54 6.23 -8.02 -12.96
N PHE A 55 6.95 -9.06 -12.53
CA PHE A 55 7.06 -9.47 -11.14
C PHE A 55 8.52 -9.56 -10.73
N ALA A 56 8.84 -9.11 -9.53
CA ALA A 56 10.10 -9.37 -8.87
C ALA A 56 9.84 -9.85 -7.43
N LYS A 57 10.44 -10.97 -7.04
CA LYS A 57 10.39 -11.43 -5.66
C LYS A 57 11.13 -10.44 -4.78
N CYS A 58 10.52 -10.02 -3.68
CA CYS A 58 11.11 -9.04 -2.78
C CYS A 58 10.50 -9.15 -1.37
N ASP A 59 11.35 -9.33 -0.38
CA ASP A 59 11.00 -9.09 1.01
C ASP A 59 11.27 -7.61 1.34
N VAL A 60 10.22 -6.84 1.61
CA VAL A 60 10.31 -5.41 1.91
C VAL A 60 11.11 -5.11 3.20
N THR A 61 11.36 -6.13 4.05
CA THR A 61 12.19 -5.99 5.25
C THR A 61 13.69 -6.05 4.96
N SER A 62 14.08 -6.48 3.75
CA SER A 62 15.47 -6.53 3.28
C SER A 62 15.76 -5.31 2.40
N GLU A 63 16.58 -4.40 2.90
CA GLU A 63 17.00 -3.22 2.14
C GLU A 63 17.72 -3.59 0.83
N GLU A 64 18.52 -4.67 0.85
CA GLU A 64 19.23 -5.18 -0.32
C GLU A 64 18.25 -5.65 -1.40
N GLU A 65 17.25 -6.48 -1.02
CA GLU A 65 16.24 -6.96 -1.95
C GLU A 65 15.39 -5.81 -2.51
N VAL A 66 15.01 -4.84 -1.66
CA VAL A 66 14.27 -3.66 -2.10
C VAL A 66 15.06 -2.87 -3.14
N ASN A 67 16.34 -2.57 -2.89
CA ASN A 67 17.17 -1.84 -3.83
C ASN A 67 17.33 -2.60 -5.16
N ALA A 68 17.59 -3.91 -5.09
CA ALA A 68 17.74 -4.74 -6.30
C ALA A 68 16.43 -4.80 -7.11
N ALA A 69 15.28 -4.95 -6.43
CA ALA A 69 13.97 -4.99 -7.08
C ALA A 69 13.59 -3.64 -7.73
N MET A 70 13.90 -2.51 -7.07
CA MET A 70 13.67 -1.17 -7.63
C MET A 70 14.53 -0.92 -8.86
N GLU A 71 15.81 -1.31 -8.86
CA GLU A 71 16.68 -1.19 -10.03
C GLU A 71 16.23 -2.09 -11.19
N ALA A 72 15.80 -3.32 -10.91
CA ALA A 72 15.21 -4.20 -11.91
C ALA A 72 13.95 -3.61 -12.54
N ALA A 73 13.06 -3.05 -11.71
CA ALA A 73 11.84 -2.37 -12.15
C ALA A 73 12.18 -1.13 -13.02
N ARG A 74 13.16 -0.32 -12.60
CA ARG A 74 13.65 0.83 -13.38
C ARG A 74 14.19 0.38 -14.74
N ALA A 75 15.03 -0.64 -14.77
CA ALA A 75 15.59 -1.17 -16.02
C ALA A 75 14.49 -1.69 -16.96
N GLY A 76 13.49 -2.40 -16.43
CA GLY A 76 12.38 -2.94 -17.20
C GLY A 76 11.40 -1.89 -17.74
N MET A 77 11.14 -0.83 -17.00
CA MET A 77 10.17 0.23 -17.36
C MET A 77 10.83 1.50 -17.94
N GLY A 78 12.15 1.63 -17.85
CA GLY A 78 12.92 2.82 -18.24
C GLY A 78 13.01 3.89 -17.16
N SER A 79 12.04 3.95 -16.25
CA SER A 79 12.03 4.78 -15.04
C SER A 79 11.00 4.25 -14.05
N ILE A 80 10.95 4.84 -12.85
CA ILE A 80 9.86 4.69 -11.88
C ILE A 80 9.34 6.10 -11.59
N ASN A 81 8.03 6.33 -11.72
CA ASN A 81 7.39 7.58 -11.33
C ASN A 81 6.25 7.38 -10.35
N PHE A 82 5.98 6.12 -9.97
CA PHE A 82 4.91 5.79 -9.04
C PHE A 82 5.33 4.63 -8.13
N LEU A 83 5.15 4.81 -6.83
CA LEU A 83 5.26 3.74 -5.82
C LEU A 83 3.95 3.62 -5.07
N VAL A 84 3.42 2.38 -4.96
CA VAL A 84 2.25 2.09 -4.14
C VAL A 84 2.62 1.02 -3.13
N ASN A 85 2.68 1.38 -1.85
CA ASN A 85 3.01 0.49 -0.75
C ASN A 85 1.77 -0.23 -0.24
N CYS A 86 1.56 -1.48 -0.67
CA CYS A 86 0.47 -2.34 -0.21
C CYS A 86 0.96 -3.55 0.60
N ALA A 87 2.27 -3.80 0.67
CA ALA A 87 2.81 -4.88 1.49
C ALA A 87 2.50 -4.65 2.97
N GLY A 88 2.01 -5.69 3.64
CA GLY A 88 1.71 -5.59 5.06
C GLY A 88 0.99 -6.83 5.61
N VAL A 89 1.02 -6.96 6.92
CA VAL A 89 0.35 -8.02 7.67
C VAL A 89 -0.53 -7.43 8.77
N ILE A 90 -1.65 -8.08 9.09
CA ILE A 90 -2.56 -7.60 10.15
C ILE A 90 -1.94 -7.77 11.54
N GLY A 91 -1.16 -8.83 11.79
CA GLY A 91 -0.50 -9.00 13.06
C GLY A 91 -1.44 -8.88 14.28
N ALA A 92 -2.50 -9.69 14.34
CA ALA A 92 -3.45 -9.67 15.45
C ALA A 92 -2.92 -10.48 16.65
N GLY A 93 -2.86 -9.83 17.82
CA GLY A 93 -2.43 -10.48 19.07
C GLY A 93 -2.72 -9.57 20.27
N ARG A 94 -3.17 -10.16 21.37
CA ARG A 94 -3.43 -9.40 22.61
C ARG A 94 -2.13 -9.21 23.39
N VAL A 95 -1.94 -8.04 24.03
CA VAL A 95 -0.82 -7.78 24.94
C VAL A 95 -0.78 -8.85 26.04
N LEU A 96 -1.95 -9.18 26.61
CA LEU A 96 -2.13 -10.32 27.50
C LEU A 96 -3.16 -11.28 26.88
N GLY A 97 -2.69 -12.40 26.35
CA GLY A 97 -3.52 -13.46 25.79
C GLY A 97 -3.76 -14.60 26.79
N LYS A 98 -4.55 -15.61 26.37
CA LYS A 98 -4.81 -16.81 27.17
C LYS A 98 -3.54 -17.61 27.51
N ASN A 99 -2.55 -17.54 26.62
CA ASN A 99 -1.28 -18.28 26.74
C ASN A 99 -0.14 -17.41 27.29
N GLY A 100 -0.43 -16.26 27.88
CA GLY A 100 0.56 -15.33 28.43
C GLY A 100 0.73 -14.04 27.62
N PRO A 101 1.77 -13.24 27.92
CA PRO A 101 2.05 -11.99 27.24
C PRO A 101 2.45 -12.20 25.77
N MET A 102 2.18 -11.19 24.93
CA MET A 102 2.64 -11.17 23.54
C MET A 102 4.17 -11.23 23.48
N ALA A 103 4.71 -12.10 22.63
CA ALA A 103 6.16 -12.14 22.38
C ALA A 103 6.62 -10.83 21.70
N GLY A 104 7.76 -10.27 22.16
CA GLY A 104 8.31 -9.05 21.56
C GLY A 104 8.63 -9.20 20.07
N ASP A 105 9.12 -10.37 19.66
CA ASP A 105 9.43 -10.67 18.25
C ASP A 105 8.21 -10.59 17.34
N PHE A 106 7.03 -10.94 17.86
CA PHE A 106 5.79 -10.78 17.10
C PHE A 106 5.50 -9.30 16.79
N PHE A 107 5.62 -8.43 17.80
CA PHE A 107 5.46 -6.98 17.63
C PHE A 107 6.51 -6.44 16.66
N THR A 108 7.77 -6.78 16.87
CA THR A 108 8.91 -6.36 16.04
C THR A 108 8.71 -6.76 14.58
N ARG A 109 8.27 -8.00 14.31
CA ARG A 109 8.01 -8.47 12.96
C ARG A 109 6.94 -7.60 12.25
N VAL A 110 5.85 -7.25 12.94
CA VAL A 110 4.79 -6.40 12.34
C VAL A 110 5.34 -5.01 12.04
N VAL A 111 6.17 -4.45 12.93
CA VAL A 111 6.83 -3.15 12.71
C VAL A 111 7.78 -3.21 11.52
N HIS A 112 8.59 -4.24 11.41
CA HIS A 112 9.54 -4.39 10.30
C HIS A 112 8.81 -4.45 8.95
N ILE A 113 7.76 -5.27 8.83
CA ILE A 113 7.05 -5.41 7.56
C ILE A 113 6.28 -4.13 7.22
N ASN A 114 5.41 -3.67 8.12
CA ASN A 114 4.43 -2.64 7.79
C ASN A 114 5.00 -1.22 7.78
N LEU A 115 5.97 -0.92 8.64
CA LEU A 115 6.49 0.44 8.82
C LEU A 115 7.88 0.59 8.21
N ILE A 116 8.84 -0.22 8.65
CA ILE A 116 10.22 -0.13 8.16
C ILE A 116 10.26 -0.52 6.68
N GLY A 117 9.59 -1.60 6.27
CA GLY A 117 9.51 -2.02 4.87
C GLY A 117 8.92 -0.95 3.96
N THR A 118 7.85 -0.26 4.41
CA THR A 118 7.31 0.90 3.67
C THR A 118 8.37 1.99 3.50
N PHE A 119 9.07 2.37 4.56
CA PHE A 119 10.12 3.40 4.50
C PHE A 119 11.29 2.98 3.60
N LEU A 120 11.72 1.72 3.63
CA LEU A 120 12.78 1.23 2.75
C LEU A 120 12.38 1.35 1.27
N CYS A 121 11.14 1.04 0.93
CA CYS A 121 10.63 1.21 -0.42
C CYS A 121 10.54 2.69 -0.82
N ASP A 122 10.10 3.57 0.09
CA ASP A 122 10.00 5.01 -0.16
C ASP A 122 11.37 5.60 -0.54
N LYS A 123 12.39 5.35 0.28
CA LYS A 123 13.72 5.91 0.02
C LYS A 123 14.35 5.39 -1.27
N ALA A 124 14.16 4.09 -1.58
CA ALA A 124 14.69 3.49 -2.79
C ALA A 124 14.00 4.03 -4.05
N ALA A 125 12.67 4.18 -4.02
CA ALA A 125 11.92 4.78 -5.12
C ALA A 125 12.25 6.26 -5.28
N ALA A 126 12.32 7.05 -4.19
CA ALA A 126 12.66 8.47 -4.22
C ALA A 126 14.07 8.71 -4.81
N ALA A 127 15.04 7.85 -4.48
CA ALA A 127 16.39 7.92 -5.03
C ALA A 127 16.41 7.77 -6.57
N ILE A 128 15.46 7.02 -7.14
CA ILE A 128 15.29 6.90 -8.59
C ILE A 128 14.48 8.09 -9.14
N MET A 129 13.36 8.40 -8.53
CA MET A 129 12.40 9.41 -9.00
C MET A 129 13.01 10.81 -9.09
N GLN A 130 13.92 11.20 -8.18
CA GLN A 130 14.57 12.51 -8.20
C GLN A 130 15.30 12.83 -9.52
N HIS A 131 15.70 11.81 -10.27
CA HIS A 131 16.39 11.93 -11.54
C HIS A 131 15.45 11.88 -12.76
N ASN A 132 14.16 11.70 -12.57
CA ASN A 132 13.20 11.74 -13.67
C ASN A 132 13.13 13.12 -14.30
N THR A 133 12.85 13.17 -15.59
CA THR A 133 12.46 14.42 -16.25
C THR A 133 11.18 14.95 -15.59
N SER A 134 11.19 16.21 -15.18
CA SER A 134 10.05 16.82 -14.51
C SER A 134 8.89 17.08 -15.49
N GLY A 135 7.67 16.84 -15.01
CA GLY A 135 6.43 17.20 -15.68
C GLY A 135 6.09 18.71 -15.57
N PRO A 136 4.87 19.10 -15.99
CA PRO A 136 4.47 20.52 -16.06
C PRO A 136 4.64 21.31 -14.74
N ASP A 137 4.28 20.73 -13.61
CA ASP A 137 4.40 21.37 -12.29
C ASP A 137 5.74 21.08 -11.58
N GLY A 138 6.74 20.62 -12.31
CA GLY A 138 8.01 20.16 -11.74
C GLY A 138 7.92 18.77 -11.15
N GLU A 139 6.80 18.06 -11.35
CA GLU A 139 6.50 16.76 -10.75
C GLU A 139 7.35 15.63 -11.37
N ARG A 140 8.00 14.82 -10.53
CA ARG A 140 8.85 13.68 -10.93
C ARG A 140 8.37 12.34 -10.45
N GLY A 141 7.51 12.30 -9.43
CA GLY A 141 7.01 11.05 -8.89
C GLY A 141 5.94 11.22 -7.82
N VAL A 142 5.26 10.10 -7.54
CA VAL A 142 4.25 10.01 -6.47
C VAL A 142 4.48 8.73 -5.68
N ILE A 143 4.34 8.83 -4.36
CA ILE A 143 4.36 7.71 -3.43
C ILE A 143 3.00 7.65 -2.73
N VAL A 144 2.38 6.47 -2.71
CA VAL A 144 1.13 6.23 -1.98
C VAL A 144 1.33 5.13 -0.96
N HIS A 145 1.04 5.45 0.30
CA HIS A 145 1.07 4.51 1.40
C HIS A 145 -0.30 3.90 1.66
N THR A 146 -0.32 2.65 2.10
CA THR A 146 -1.51 2.01 2.66
C THR A 146 -1.43 2.04 4.18
N SER A 147 -2.11 3.03 4.80
CA SER A 147 -2.37 3.08 6.23
C SER A 147 -3.57 2.18 6.58
N SER A 148 -4.42 2.54 7.51
CA SER A 148 -5.66 1.86 7.89
C SER A 148 -6.49 2.77 8.80
N VAL A 149 -7.79 2.56 8.87
CA VAL A 149 -8.62 3.12 9.95
C VAL A 149 -8.14 2.68 11.34
N ALA A 150 -7.45 1.53 11.44
CA ALA A 150 -6.83 1.08 12.67
C ALA A 150 -5.72 2.02 13.20
N ALA A 151 -5.21 2.93 12.38
CA ALA A 151 -4.30 3.99 12.82
C ALA A 151 -4.98 4.96 13.80
N TYR A 152 -6.30 5.07 13.74
CA TYR A 152 -7.14 5.98 14.53
C TYR A 152 -8.00 5.23 15.55
N GLU A 153 -8.57 4.08 15.16
CA GLU A 153 -9.53 3.31 15.95
C GLU A 153 -9.09 1.83 16.00
N GLY A 154 -7.88 1.57 16.55
CA GLY A 154 -7.38 0.21 16.71
C GLY A 154 -8.26 -0.63 17.65
N GLN A 155 -8.56 -1.85 17.26
CA GLN A 155 -9.36 -2.80 18.02
C GLN A 155 -8.51 -3.60 19.02
N ILE A 156 -9.17 -4.30 19.94
CA ILE A 156 -8.52 -5.24 20.86
C ILE A 156 -7.72 -6.27 20.07
N GLY A 157 -6.44 -6.40 20.40
CA GLY A 157 -5.51 -7.28 19.70
C GLY A 157 -4.77 -6.65 18.51
N GLN A 158 -4.99 -5.38 18.22
CA GLN A 158 -4.35 -4.70 17.10
C GLN A 158 -3.21 -3.74 17.52
N ALA A 159 -2.66 -3.86 18.73
CA ALA A 159 -1.63 -2.92 19.22
C ALA A 159 -0.45 -2.76 18.25
N ALA A 160 0.13 -3.85 17.75
CA ALA A 160 1.23 -3.80 16.78
C ALA A 160 0.77 -3.22 15.43
N TYR A 161 -0.37 -3.71 14.93
CA TYR A 161 -0.92 -3.25 13.64
C TYR A 161 -1.28 -1.76 13.67
N ALA A 162 -2.04 -1.33 14.69
CA ALA A 162 -2.44 0.06 14.85
C ALA A 162 -1.23 1.00 14.97
N ALA A 163 -0.21 0.61 15.77
CA ALA A 163 1.03 1.38 15.90
C ALA A 163 1.74 1.55 14.55
N THR A 164 1.83 0.48 13.73
CA THR A 164 2.48 0.56 12.42
C THR A 164 1.68 1.43 11.44
N LYS A 165 0.35 1.31 11.42
CA LYS A 165 -0.49 2.07 10.50
C LYS A 165 -0.62 3.54 10.89
N ALA A 166 -0.57 3.84 12.21
CA ALA A 166 -0.41 5.21 12.70
C ALA A 166 0.98 5.78 12.34
N GLY A 167 2.05 4.97 12.44
CA GLY A 167 3.40 5.35 11.99
C GLY A 167 3.44 5.68 10.49
N VAL A 168 2.82 4.86 9.65
CA VAL A 168 2.69 5.10 8.20
C VAL A 168 1.94 6.40 7.91
N ALA A 169 0.81 6.65 8.59
CA ALA A 169 0.08 7.92 8.45
C ALA A 169 0.94 9.10 8.94
N GLY A 170 1.63 8.94 10.07
CA GLY A 170 2.46 9.98 10.68
C GLY A 170 3.69 10.36 9.85
N MET A 171 4.33 9.40 9.16
CA MET A 171 5.50 9.69 8.31
C MET A 171 5.12 10.32 6.95
N THR A 172 3.86 10.28 6.54
CA THR A 172 3.42 10.78 5.23
C THR A 172 3.74 12.26 5.03
N LEU A 173 3.33 13.12 5.96
CA LEU A 173 3.54 14.56 5.84
C LEU A 173 5.03 14.97 5.91
N PRO A 174 5.87 14.49 6.85
CA PRO A 174 7.28 14.85 6.85
C PRO A 174 8.00 14.38 5.59
N ILE A 175 7.75 13.17 5.08
CA ILE A 175 8.37 12.70 3.83
C ILE A 175 7.88 13.54 2.64
N ALA A 176 6.59 13.89 2.57
CA ALA A 176 6.07 14.78 1.53
C ALA A 176 6.76 16.15 1.50
N ARG A 177 7.02 16.72 2.68
CA ARG A 177 7.74 18.00 2.82
C ARG A 177 9.21 17.88 2.41
N GLU A 178 9.88 16.82 2.83
CA GLU A 178 11.28 16.56 2.50
C GLU A 178 11.47 16.33 0.99
N LEU A 179 10.59 15.53 0.38
CA LEU A 179 10.70 15.17 -1.03
C LEU A 179 10.13 16.24 -2.00
N ALA A 180 9.45 17.27 -1.49
CA ALA A 180 8.90 18.35 -2.30
C ALA A 180 9.97 19.07 -3.15
N MET A 181 11.17 19.26 -2.60
CA MET A 181 12.28 19.87 -3.34
C MET A 181 12.71 19.06 -4.57
N PHE A 182 12.39 17.77 -4.60
CA PHE A 182 12.66 16.87 -5.72
C PHE A 182 11.48 16.69 -6.66
N GLY A 183 10.34 17.36 -6.39
CA GLY A 183 9.12 17.21 -7.17
C GLY A 183 8.42 15.86 -6.98
N ILE A 184 8.55 15.26 -5.78
CA ILE A 184 7.93 13.98 -5.43
C ILE A 184 6.85 14.24 -4.37
N ARG A 185 5.62 13.77 -4.65
CA ARG A 185 4.49 13.86 -3.74
C ARG A 185 4.32 12.57 -2.95
N VAL A 186 3.81 12.67 -1.73
CA VAL A 186 3.53 11.53 -0.86
C VAL A 186 2.16 11.68 -0.22
N CYS A 187 1.30 10.68 -0.38
CA CYS A 187 0.00 10.61 0.27
C CYS A 187 -0.21 9.22 0.89
N SER A 188 -1.10 9.14 1.84
CA SER A 188 -1.59 7.88 2.40
C SER A 188 -3.07 7.68 2.12
N ILE A 189 -3.49 6.44 2.01
CA ILE A 189 -4.90 6.06 2.12
C ILE A 189 -5.06 5.24 3.40
N ALA A 190 -6.09 5.53 4.19
CA ALA A 190 -6.50 4.76 5.35
C ALA A 190 -7.79 4.00 5.01
N PRO A 191 -7.69 2.77 4.45
CA PRO A 191 -8.87 1.99 4.13
C PRO A 191 -9.59 1.49 5.38
N GLY A 192 -10.92 1.39 5.28
CA GLY A 192 -11.76 0.66 6.20
C GLY A 192 -11.70 -0.84 5.96
N ILE A 193 -12.85 -1.51 5.97
CA ILE A 193 -12.94 -2.96 5.76
C ILE A 193 -13.18 -3.24 4.27
N PHE A 194 -12.19 -3.81 3.60
CA PHE A 194 -12.21 -4.12 2.16
C PHE A 194 -12.31 -5.62 1.91
N GLY A 195 -13.05 -6.00 0.86
CA GLY A 195 -13.14 -7.37 0.36
C GLY A 195 -11.83 -7.83 -0.29
N THR A 196 -10.88 -8.26 0.53
CA THR A 196 -9.60 -8.81 0.10
C THR A 196 -9.59 -10.33 0.28
N PRO A 197 -8.67 -11.09 -0.36
CA PRO A 197 -8.58 -12.54 -0.18
C PRO A 197 -8.50 -12.97 1.29
N MET A 198 -7.85 -12.17 2.14
CA MET A 198 -7.76 -12.42 3.57
C MET A 198 -9.14 -12.39 4.27
N LEU A 199 -10.01 -11.47 3.87
CA LEU A 199 -11.35 -11.37 4.41
C LEU A 199 -12.31 -12.35 3.74
N SER A 200 -12.12 -12.59 2.44
CA SER A 200 -12.92 -13.57 1.67
C SER A 200 -12.72 -15.02 2.13
N ALA A 201 -11.65 -15.31 2.88
CA ALA A 201 -11.44 -16.60 3.54
C ALA A 201 -12.31 -16.79 4.80
N MET A 202 -12.98 -15.72 5.31
CA MET A 202 -13.90 -15.80 6.43
C MET A 202 -15.29 -16.27 5.98
N PRO A 203 -16.09 -16.90 6.86
CA PRO A 203 -17.48 -17.28 6.55
C PRO A 203 -18.30 -16.08 6.04
N PRO A 204 -19.22 -16.30 5.07
CA PRO A 204 -20.04 -15.23 4.48
C PRO A 204 -20.81 -14.41 5.52
N GLU A 205 -21.29 -15.04 6.59
CA GLU A 205 -22.03 -14.38 7.67
C GLU A 205 -21.17 -13.35 8.41
N ILE A 206 -19.86 -13.63 8.54
CA ILE A 206 -18.91 -12.69 9.16
C ILE A 206 -18.65 -11.53 8.20
N GLN A 207 -18.46 -11.80 6.91
CA GLN A 207 -18.29 -10.76 5.89
C GLN A 207 -19.49 -9.83 5.84
N ASP A 208 -20.70 -10.38 5.85
CA ASP A 208 -21.96 -9.64 5.89
C ASP A 208 -22.09 -8.80 7.17
N SER A 209 -21.76 -9.38 8.32
CA SER A 209 -21.79 -8.68 9.60
C SER A 209 -20.84 -7.48 9.62
N LEU A 210 -19.63 -7.64 9.07
CA LEU A 210 -18.65 -6.56 8.94
C LEU A 210 -19.14 -5.48 7.95
N GLY A 211 -19.72 -5.89 6.83
CA GLY A 211 -20.28 -4.97 5.85
C GLY A 211 -21.41 -4.10 6.42
N LYS A 212 -22.28 -4.69 7.27
CA LYS A 212 -23.37 -3.97 7.94
C LYS A 212 -22.91 -2.96 8.98
N GLN A 213 -21.67 -3.03 9.45
CA GLN A 213 -21.10 -2.03 10.35
C GLN A 213 -20.67 -0.75 9.61
N VAL A 214 -20.55 -0.80 8.28
CA VAL A 214 -20.24 0.36 7.45
C VAL A 214 -21.49 1.23 7.30
N PRO A 215 -21.48 2.50 7.73
CA PRO A 215 -22.67 3.37 7.65
C PRO A 215 -23.22 3.51 6.24
N PHE A 216 -22.37 3.83 5.25
CA PHE A 216 -22.78 3.91 3.85
C PHE A 216 -21.58 3.90 2.89
N PRO A 217 -21.64 3.11 1.84
CA PRO A 217 -22.63 2.04 1.58
C PRO A 217 -22.44 0.87 2.55
N ALA A 218 -23.54 0.23 3.01
CA ALA A 218 -23.52 -0.84 4.00
C ALA A 218 -22.98 -2.16 3.40
N ARG A 219 -21.71 -2.18 3.06
CA ARG A 219 -20.96 -3.30 2.48
C ARG A 219 -19.47 -3.12 2.70
N LEU A 220 -18.71 -4.16 2.42
CA LEU A 220 -17.26 -4.07 2.34
C LEU A 220 -16.85 -3.13 1.18
N GLY A 221 -15.75 -2.40 1.35
CA GLY A 221 -15.10 -1.66 0.27
C GLY A 221 -14.61 -2.63 -0.81
N ARG A 222 -14.71 -2.21 -2.06
CA ARG A 222 -14.21 -2.99 -3.20
C ARG A 222 -12.76 -2.57 -3.48
N PRO A 223 -11.84 -3.51 -3.75
CA PRO A 223 -10.46 -3.17 -4.08
C PRO A 223 -10.31 -2.16 -5.22
N GLU A 224 -11.25 -2.14 -6.16
CA GLU A 224 -11.30 -1.18 -7.27
C GLU A 224 -11.55 0.25 -6.78
N GLU A 225 -12.29 0.43 -5.68
CA GLU A 225 -12.51 1.77 -5.08
C GLU A 225 -11.21 2.31 -4.47
N PHE A 226 -10.38 1.44 -3.89
CA PHE A 226 -9.03 1.80 -3.45
C PHE A 226 -8.17 2.22 -4.64
N ALA A 227 -8.16 1.44 -5.72
CA ALA A 227 -7.39 1.74 -6.92
C ALA A 227 -7.82 3.06 -7.58
N ALA A 228 -9.10 3.41 -7.55
CA ALA A 228 -9.59 4.70 -8.05
C ALA A 228 -9.05 5.89 -7.23
N VAL A 229 -8.95 5.76 -5.90
CA VAL A 229 -8.34 6.80 -5.06
C VAL A 229 -6.83 6.90 -5.32
N VAL A 230 -6.14 5.76 -5.52
CA VAL A 230 -4.72 5.72 -5.93
C VAL A 230 -4.52 6.49 -7.24
N GLN A 231 -5.37 6.28 -8.25
CA GLN A 231 -5.34 7.06 -9.49
C GLN A 231 -5.55 8.56 -9.23
N THR A 232 -6.55 8.90 -8.41
CA THR A 232 -6.84 10.30 -8.07
C THR A 232 -5.61 10.99 -7.46
N ILE A 233 -4.93 10.33 -6.53
CA ILE A 233 -3.69 10.86 -5.93
C ILE A 233 -2.61 11.05 -7.00
N PHE A 234 -2.48 10.11 -7.93
CA PHE A 234 -1.48 10.20 -9.00
C PHE A 234 -1.75 11.37 -9.95
N GLU A 235 -3.00 11.60 -10.34
CA GLU A 235 -3.38 12.60 -11.34
C GLU A 235 -3.58 14.01 -10.79
N VAL A 236 -3.96 14.15 -9.51
CA VAL A 236 -4.24 15.46 -8.89
C VAL A 236 -2.99 16.00 -8.20
N ALA A 237 -2.25 16.86 -8.90
CA ALA A 237 -0.94 17.39 -8.46
C ALA A 237 -0.99 18.13 -7.12
N TYR A 238 -2.14 18.71 -6.73
CA TYR A 238 -2.29 19.46 -5.48
C TYR A 238 -2.55 18.57 -4.25
N LEU A 239 -2.76 17.25 -4.44
CA LEU A 239 -2.82 16.29 -3.34
C LEU A 239 -1.41 15.88 -2.91
N ASN A 240 -0.99 16.36 -1.73
CA ASN A 240 0.31 16.06 -1.16
C ASN A 240 0.27 16.12 0.37
N GLY A 241 0.91 15.17 1.05
CA GLY A 241 1.06 15.15 2.50
C GLY A 241 -0.18 14.72 3.29
N GLU A 242 -1.25 14.26 2.63
CA GLU A 242 -2.53 13.93 3.28
C GLU A 242 -2.71 12.42 3.47
N CYS A 243 -3.44 12.05 4.51
CA CYS A 243 -3.91 10.69 4.76
C CYS A 243 -5.43 10.62 4.56
N ILE A 244 -5.86 10.08 3.42
CA ILE A 244 -7.27 10.03 3.00
C ILE A 244 -7.96 8.80 3.61
N ARG A 245 -8.97 8.98 4.44
CA ARG A 245 -9.82 7.88 4.90
C ARG A 245 -10.75 7.42 3.78
N LEU A 246 -10.72 6.11 3.49
CA LEU A 246 -11.60 5.47 2.51
C LEU A 246 -12.32 4.32 3.20
N ASP A 247 -13.42 4.61 3.90
CA ASP A 247 -13.96 3.73 4.93
C ASP A 247 -15.49 3.68 5.05
N GLY A 248 -16.24 4.34 4.16
CA GLY A 248 -17.70 4.41 4.23
C GLY A 248 -18.21 5.03 5.54
N ALA A 249 -17.41 5.89 6.17
CA ALA A 249 -17.67 6.55 7.46
C ALA A 249 -17.67 5.58 8.68
N ILE A 250 -17.10 4.38 8.54
CA ILE A 250 -17.01 3.46 9.69
C ILE A 250 -16.09 4.06 10.77
N ARG A 251 -16.47 3.82 12.03
CA ARG A 251 -15.61 3.98 13.20
C ARG A 251 -15.59 2.65 13.93
N MET A 252 -14.40 2.04 13.99
CA MET A 252 -14.26 0.67 14.48
C MET A 252 -14.64 0.58 15.94
N GLN A 253 -15.49 -0.39 16.25
CA GLN A 253 -15.81 -0.72 17.66
C GLN A 253 -14.60 -1.40 18.33
N PRO A 254 -14.49 -1.37 19.68
CA PRO A 254 -13.37 -2.01 20.39
C PRO A 254 -13.21 -3.52 20.11
N LYS A 255 -14.28 -4.17 19.67
CA LYS A 255 -14.35 -5.60 19.32
C LYS A 255 -15.10 -5.79 18.02
#